data_3fe7b6b2c0c50584938f84c733cee23a
#
_entry.id   3fe7b6b2c0c50584938f84c733cee23a
#
_cell.length_a   1.000
_cell.length_b   1.000
_cell.length_c   1.000
_cell.angle_alpha   90.00
_cell.angle_beta   90.00
_cell.angle_gamma   90.00
#
_symmetry.space_group_name_H-M   'P 1'
#
loop_
_entity.id
_entity.type
_entity.pdbx_description
1 polymer ?
#
loop_
_entity_poly.entity_id
_entity_poly.type
_entity_poly.pdbx_seq_one_letter_code
_entity_poly.pdbx_strand_id
1 'polypeptide(L)'
;MTKKDAVIVYGAGISGRGAAQVLADKKQQVYLYNDMDCTLEPQLLQLLQSVGGGLAIGQAAFESLLDIAGVLVLSPGIACDNANVLLAEQRGLEVISEVELGYRLYGGHIAAITGTNGKTTTTTIVGEMLKRLPVPSAVGGNIGLALSKEVESLPQDGWLAAELSSFQLEKVSKFCPDIAVVLNLTPDHLER
;
A
#
# COMPACT_ATOMS: atom_id res chain seq x y z
N MET A 1 -0.80 4.14 28.51
CA MET A 1 -1.57 4.27 27.25
C MET A 1 -1.57 2.90 26.61
N THR A 2 -2.74 2.32 26.40
CA THR A 2 -2.87 1.05 25.66
C THR A 2 -2.34 1.26 24.25
N LYS A 3 -1.44 0.39 23.81
CA LYS A 3 -0.90 0.42 22.45
C LYS A 3 -2.07 0.22 21.48
N LYS A 4 -2.26 1.14 20.55
CA LYS A 4 -3.28 1.04 19.52
C LYS A 4 -2.73 0.10 18.44
N ASP A 5 -3.20 -1.12 18.40
CA ASP A 5 -2.60 -2.16 17.57
C ASP A 5 -3.37 -2.41 16.25
N ALA A 6 -4.58 -1.84 16.09
CA ALA A 6 -5.33 -1.99 14.85
C ALA A 6 -4.76 -1.13 13.72
N VAL A 7 -4.93 -1.60 12.48
CA VAL A 7 -4.57 -0.88 11.26
C VAL A 7 -5.84 -0.53 10.49
N ILE A 8 -5.94 0.69 10.01
CA ILE A 8 -6.97 1.10 9.04
C ILE A 8 -6.33 1.10 7.65
N VAL A 9 -6.96 0.46 6.69
CA VAL A 9 -6.62 0.59 5.26
C VAL A 9 -7.70 1.44 4.61
N TYR A 10 -7.35 2.61 4.09
CA TYR A 10 -8.28 3.56 3.49
C TYR A 10 -8.35 3.40 1.98
N GLY A 11 -9.55 3.12 1.49
CA GLY A 11 -9.89 2.88 0.09
C GLY A 11 -10.05 1.40 -0.24
N ALA A 12 -11.28 1.00 -0.57
CA ALA A 12 -11.66 -0.39 -0.86
C ALA A 12 -11.45 -0.78 -2.34
N GLY A 13 -10.52 -0.14 -3.04
CA GLY A 13 -10.07 -0.53 -4.37
C GLY A 13 -9.14 -1.76 -4.36
N ILE A 14 -8.60 -2.11 -5.51
CA ILE A 14 -7.73 -3.30 -5.68
C ILE A 14 -6.54 -3.27 -4.69
N SER A 15 -5.82 -2.15 -4.60
CA SER A 15 -4.66 -2.02 -3.71
C SER A 15 -5.03 -2.11 -2.24
N GLY A 16 -6.12 -1.44 -1.83
CA GLY A 16 -6.55 -1.49 -0.43
C GLY A 16 -7.05 -2.86 0.00
N ARG A 17 -7.80 -3.58 -0.85
CA ARG A 17 -8.20 -4.97 -0.59
C ARG A 17 -6.99 -5.88 -0.46
N GLY A 18 -6.00 -5.73 -1.36
CA GLY A 18 -4.75 -6.48 -1.29
C GLY A 18 -3.97 -6.22 0.00
N ALA A 19 -3.78 -4.95 0.36
CA ALA A 19 -3.11 -4.56 1.60
C ALA A 19 -3.83 -5.09 2.86
N ALA A 20 -5.17 -4.98 2.90
CA ALA A 20 -5.98 -5.49 4.01
C ALA A 20 -5.89 -7.02 4.13
N GLN A 21 -5.90 -7.74 2.99
CA GLN A 21 -5.71 -9.18 2.97
C GLN A 21 -4.35 -9.57 3.53
N VAL A 22 -3.26 -8.99 3.04
CA VAL A 22 -1.89 -9.29 3.50
C VAL A 22 -1.72 -9.04 5.00
N LEU A 23 -2.26 -7.94 5.51
CA LEU A 23 -2.25 -7.64 6.95
C LEU A 23 -3.02 -8.71 7.75
N ALA A 24 -4.20 -9.12 7.28
CA ALA A 24 -5.00 -10.13 7.95
C ALA A 24 -4.35 -11.53 7.91
N ASP A 25 -3.70 -11.90 6.81
CA ASP A 25 -2.93 -13.15 6.69
C ASP A 25 -1.77 -13.17 7.70
N LYS A 26 -1.17 -12.01 8.00
CA LYS A 26 -0.17 -11.82 9.06
C LYS A 26 -0.77 -11.70 10.48
N LYS A 27 -2.07 -11.97 10.66
CA LYS A 27 -2.79 -11.91 11.95
C LYS A 27 -2.87 -10.51 12.56
N GLN A 28 -2.70 -9.46 11.75
CA GLN A 28 -2.90 -8.09 12.19
C GLN A 28 -4.39 -7.76 12.20
N GLN A 29 -4.88 -7.15 13.29
CA GLN A 29 -6.24 -6.59 13.32
C GLN A 29 -6.32 -5.44 12.31
N VAL A 30 -7.18 -5.58 11.28
CA VAL A 30 -7.27 -4.63 10.18
C VAL A 30 -8.71 -4.33 9.80
N TYR A 31 -8.99 -3.04 9.63
CA TYR A 31 -10.26 -2.53 9.12
C TYR A 31 -10.04 -1.93 7.74
N LEU A 32 -10.79 -2.42 6.76
CA LEU A 32 -10.84 -1.78 5.45
C LEU A 32 -11.92 -0.70 5.50
N TYR A 33 -11.50 0.54 5.34
CA TYR A 33 -12.40 1.70 5.39
C TYR A 33 -12.67 2.27 4.00
N ASN A 34 -13.90 2.70 3.78
CA ASN A 34 -14.29 3.43 2.58
C ASN A 34 -15.34 4.50 2.89
N ASP A 35 -15.29 5.65 2.20
CA ASP A 35 -16.23 6.76 2.43
C ASP A 35 -17.66 6.41 2.02
N MET A 36 -17.78 5.70 0.90
CA MET A 36 -19.07 5.31 0.32
C MET A 36 -19.30 3.81 0.47
N ASP A 37 -20.57 3.42 0.39
CA ASP A 37 -20.97 2.02 0.39
C ASP A 37 -20.19 1.20 -0.66
N CYS A 38 -19.66 0.09 -0.21
CA CYS A 38 -19.00 -0.89 -1.05
C CYS A 38 -19.22 -2.29 -0.48
N THR A 39 -19.04 -3.29 -1.33
CA THR A 39 -19.11 -4.70 -0.94
C THR A 39 -17.73 -5.33 -1.05
N LEU A 40 -17.45 -6.27 -0.16
CA LEU A 40 -16.25 -7.11 -0.22
C LEU A 40 -16.64 -8.53 -0.66
N GLU A 41 -15.69 -9.21 -1.25
CA GLU A 41 -15.78 -10.65 -1.47
C GLU A 41 -15.97 -11.35 -0.10
N PRO A 42 -16.88 -12.34 -0.01
CA PRO A 42 -17.17 -13.00 1.26
C PRO A 42 -15.92 -13.56 1.95
N GLN A 43 -14.97 -14.08 1.18
CA GLN A 43 -13.72 -14.63 1.70
C GLN A 43 -12.85 -13.55 2.38
N LEU A 44 -12.73 -12.37 1.76
CA LEU A 44 -11.98 -11.27 2.35
C LEU A 44 -12.67 -10.77 3.64
N LEU A 45 -13.99 -10.60 3.61
CA LEU A 45 -14.73 -10.17 4.79
C LEU A 45 -14.56 -11.14 5.96
N GLN A 46 -14.69 -12.45 5.71
CA GLN A 46 -14.47 -13.49 6.73
C GLN A 46 -13.04 -13.46 7.28
N LEU A 47 -12.04 -13.25 6.42
CA LEU A 47 -10.65 -13.13 6.82
C LEU A 47 -10.44 -11.93 7.75
N LEU A 48 -10.95 -10.74 7.39
CA LEU A 48 -10.87 -9.55 8.23
C LEU A 48 -11.54 -9.76 9.60
N GLN A 49 -12.72 -10.39 9.61
CA GLN A 49 -13.44 -10.71 10.84
C GLN A 49 -12.68 -11.71 11.73
N SER A 50 -11.97 -12.66 11.13
CA SER A 50 -11.19 -13.67 11.85
C SER A 50 -10.04 -13.08 12.67
N VAL A 51 -9.59 -11.88 12.32
CA VAL A 51 -8.53 -11.13 13.03
C VAL A 51 -9.09 -9.97 13.88
N GLY A 52 -10.41 -9.95 14.11
CA GLY A 52 -11.07 -8.92 14.90
C GLY A 52 -11.25 -7.58 14.17
N GLY A 53 -11.12 -7.58 12.84
CA GLY A 53 -11.32 -6.43 11.97
C GLY A 53 -12.63 -6.49 11.19
N GLY A 54 -12.70 -5.80 10.05
CA GLY A 54 -13.89 -5.79 9.19
C GLY A 54 -13.91 -4.70 8.15
N LEU A 55 -15.08 -4.50 7.53
CA LEU A 55 -15.37 -3.37 6.65
C LEU A 55 -16.01 -2.25 7.47
N ALA A 56 -15.50 -1.04 7.33
CA ALA A 56 -16.03 0.17 7.93
C ALA A 56 -16.43 1.18 6.84
N ILE A 57 -17.60 1.77 6.94
CA ILE A 57 -18.14 2.65 5.93
C ILE A 57 -18.65 3.94 6.57
N GLY A 58 -18.28 5.07 5.96
CA GLY A 58 -18.76 6.40 6.33
C GLY A 58 -18.08 7.00 7.57
N GLN A 59 -18.32 8.30 7.77
CA GLN A 59 -17.57 9.13 8.70
C GLN A 59 -17.62 8.64 10.16
N ALA A 60 -18.79 8.26 10.66
CA ALA A 60 -18.94 7.82 12.06
C ALA A 60 -18.14 6.52 12.35
N ALA A 61 -18.08 5.60 11.37
CA ALA A 61 -17.28 4.40 11.51
C ALA A 61 -15.78 4.74 11.51
N PHE A 62 -15.32 5.65 10.63
CA PHE A 62 -13.94 6.10 10.62
C PHE A 62 -13.51 6.69 11.96
N GLU A 63 -14.28 7.62 12.50
CA GLU A 63 -13.98 8.28 13.77
C GLU A 63 -13.86 7.29 14.94
N SER A 64 -14.73 6.27 14.96
CA SER A 64 -14.65 5.20 15.95
C SER A 64 -13.36 4.39 15.87
N LEU A 65 -12.83 4.19 14.64
CA LEU A 65 -11.58 3.46 14.43
C LEU A 65 -10.34 4.24 14.90
N LEU A 66 -10.37 5.58 14.88
CA LEU A 66 -9.25 6.41 15.33
C LEU A 66 -8.87 6.19 16.80
N ASP A 67 -9.81 5.68 17.62
CA ASP A 67 -9.56 5.41 19.02
C ASP A 67 -8.81 4.10 19.28
N ILE A 68 -8.82 3.17 18.32
CA ILE A 68 -8.23 1.83 18.45
C ILE A 68 -7.07 1.58 17.49
N ALA A 69 -6.97 2.35 16.38
CA ALA A 69 -5.93 2.19 15.38
C ALA A 69 -4.68 3.02 15.69
N GLY A 70 -3.52 2.48 15.37
CA GLY A 70 -2.23 3.17 15.44
C GLY A 70 -1.68 3.59 14.08
N VAL A 71 -2.15 2.94 12.99
CA VAL A 71 -1.66 3.16 11.63
C VAL A 71 -2.83 3.32 10.67
N LEU A 72 -2.70 4.27 9.74
CA LEU A 72 -3.57 4.45 8.58
C LEU A 72 -2.76 4.20 7.31
N VAL A 73 -3.12 3.18 6.55
CA VAL A 73 -2.52 2.86 5.24
C VAL A 73 -3.39 3.46 4.14
N LEU A 74 -2.79 4.28 3.28
CA LEU A 74 -3.50 4.93 2.17
C LEU A 74 -3.39 4.10 0.89
N SER A 75 -4.53 3.82 0.27
CA SER A 75 -4.56 3.38 -1.12
C SER A 75 -4.16 4.54 -2.06
N PRO A 76 -3.54 4.27 -3.22
CA PRO A 76 -3.02 5.31 -4.12
C PRO A 76 -4.06 6.36 -4.60
N GLY A 77 -5.35 6.00 -4.59
CA GLY A 77 -6.44 6.90 -4.97
C GLY A 77 -6.85 7.91 -3.90
N ILE A 78 -6.38 7.76 -2.66
CA ILE A 78 -6.72 8.65 -1.56
C ILE A 78 -5.70 9.79 -1.49
N ALA A 79 -6.17 11.03 -1.57
CA ALA A 79 -5.32 12.21 -1.51
C ALA A 79 -4.80 12.44 -0.08
N CYS A 80 -3.55 12.87 0.06
CA CYS A 80 -2.91 13.09 1.36
C CYS A 80 -3.48 14.28 2.14
N ASP A 81 -4.14 15.20 1.45
CA ASP A 81 -4.87 16.35 2.03
C ASP A 81 -6.36 16.06 2.30
N ASN A 82 -6.82 14.82 2.09
CA ASN A 82 -8.16 14.40 2.44
C ASN A 82 -8.44 14.65 3.93
N ALA A 83 -9.64 15.14 4.25
CA ALA A 83 -10.03 15.50 5.61
C ALA A 83 -9.86 14.36 6.63
N ASN A 84 -10.17 13.12 6.25
CA ASN A 84 -9.98 11.95 7.10
C ASN A 84 -8.50 11.60 7.33
N VAL A 85 -7.65 11.82 6.32
CA VAL A 85 -6.20 11.65 6.47
C VAL A 85 -5.65 12.66 7.47
N LEU A 86 -5.99 13.94 7.32
CA LEU A 86 -5.57 15.00 8.23
C LEU A 86 -6.09 14.77 9.66
N LEU A 87 -7.33 14.28 9.79
CA LEU A 87 -7.91 13.94 11.09
C LEU A 87 -7.14 12.79 11.76
N ALA A 88 -6.77 11.76 11.01
CA ALA A 88 -5.98 10.64 11.53
C ALA A 88 -4.60 11.12 12.04
N GLU A 89 -3.92 11.98 11.29
CA GLU A 89 -2.65 12.59 11.73
C GLU A 89 -2.82 13.41 13.01
N GLN A 90 -3.86 14.25 13.10
CA GLN A 90 -4.18 15.03 14.30
C GLN A 90 -4.47 14.14 15.52
N ARG A 91 -5.03 12.94 15.31
CA ARG A 91 -5.27 11.94 16.36
C ARG A 91 -4.04 11.09 16.67
N GLY A 92 -2.91 11.37 16.02
CA GLY A 92 -1.61 10.74 16.26
C GLY A 92 -1.44 9.36 15.64
N LEU A 93 -2.23 9.02 14.62
CA LEU A 93 -1.99 7.81 13.82
C LEU A 93 -0.76 8.02 12.91
N GLU A 94 0.01 6.98 12.74
CA GLU A 94 1.03 6.95 11.68
C GLU A 94 0.33 6.76 10.33
N VAL A 95 0.46 7.74 9.43
CA VAL A 95 -0.11 7.67 8.07
C VAL A 95 0.96 7.26 7.09
N ILE A 96 0.73 6.14 6.39
CA ILE A 96 1.68 5.58 5.43
C ILE A 96 1.00 5.23 4.12
N SER A 97 1.76 5.22 3.02
CA SER A 97 1.27 4.70 1.74
C SER A 97 1.29 3.16 1.70
N GLU A 98 0.57 2.58 0.75
CA GLU A 98 0.60 1.15 0.47
C GLU A 98 2.01 0.67 0.09
N VAL A 99 2.79 1.51 -0.60
CA VAL A 99 4.20 1.24 -0.94
C VAL A 99 5.07 1.14 0.31
N GLU A 100 4.90 2.06 1.25
CA GLU A 100 5.60 2.00 2.54
C GLU A 100 5.24 0.73 3.32
N LEU A 101 3.94 0.35 3.32
CA LEU A 101 3.49 -0.90 3.92
C LEU A 101 4.19 -2.09 3.28
N GLY A 102 4.16 -2.21 1.96
CA GLY A 102 4.80 -3.30 1.23
C GLY A 102 6.29 -3.39 1.53
N TYR A 103 6.98 -2.26 1.55
CA TYR A 103 8.40 -2.20 1.92
C TYR A 103 8.66 -2.72 3.34
N ARG A 104 7.85 -2.31 4.32
CA ARG A 104 7.99 -2.76 5.71
C ARG A 104 7.71 -4.26 5.91
N LEU A 105 6.91 -4.83 5.03
CA LEU A 105 6.59 -6.27 5.05
C LEU A 105 7.62 -7.12 4.32
N TYR A 106 8.44 -6.51 3.47
CA TYR A 106 9.39 -7.18 2.60
C TYR A 106 10.82 -6.99 3.11
N GLY A 107 11.55 -8.10 3.18
CA GLY A 107 12.96 -8.07 3.55
C GLY A 107 13.93 -8.31 2.39
N GLY A 108 13.40 -8.39 1.15
CA GLY A 108 14.19 -8.62 -0.06
C GLY A 108 14.56 -7.32 -0.78
N HIS A 109 14.91 -7.44 -2.06
CA HIS A 109 15.48 -6.35 -2.85
C HIS A 109 14.43 -5.66 -3.73
N ILE A 110 14.51 -4.33 -3.84
CA ILE A 110 13.60 -3.53 -4.67
C ILE A 110 14.40 -2.65 -5.63
N ALA A 111 14.06 -2.78 -6.93
CA ALA A 111 14.41 -1.81 -7.96
C ALA A 111 13.16 -0.94 -8.21
N ALA A 112 13.16 0.30 -7.73
CA ALA A 112 12.04 1.24 -7.84
C ALA A 112 12.22 2.15 -9.06
N ILE A 113 11.20 2.24 -9.90
CA ILE A 113 11.18 3.05 -11.11
C ILE A 113 10.03 4.06 -11.04
N THR A 114 10.36 5.34 -11.16
CA THR A 114 9.39 6.44 -11.22
C THR A 114 9.72 7.43 -12.32
N GLY A 115 8.86 8.41 -12.52
CA GLY A 115 8.98 9.47 -13.51
C GLY A 115 7.64 9.76 -14.18
N THR A 116 7.56 10.83 -14.97
CA THR A 116 6.34 11.17 -15.69
C THR A 116 6.05 10.15 -16.80
N ASN A 117 7.02 9.85 -17.63
CA ASN A 117 6.87 8.98 -18.79
C ASN A 117 7.89 7.84 -18.78
N GLY A 118 7.52 6.71 -19.40
CA GLY A 118 8.42 5.55 -19.61
C GLY A 118 8.47 4.58 -18.42
N LYS A 119 7.78 4.83 -17.32
CA LYS A 119 7.75 3.95 -16.14
C LYS A 119 7.48 2.49 -16.49
N THR A 120 6.33 2.23 -17.10
CA THR A 120 5.86 0.88 -17.44
C THR A 120 6.84 0.13 -18.34
N THR A 121 7.33 0.79 -19.38
CA THR A 121 8.31 0.18 -20.31
C THR A 121 9.59 -0.18 -19.57
N THR A 122 10.14 0.75 -18.79
CA THR A 122 11.39 0.52 -18.06
C THR A 122 11.22 -0.55 -16.99
N THR A 123 10.13 -0.52 -16.23
CA THR A 123 9.86 -1.53 -15.20
C THR A 123 9.70 -2.93 -15.82
N THR A 124 9.01 -3.02 -16.95
CA THR A 124 8.87 -4.30 -17.69
C THR A 124 10.23 -4.82 -18.15
N ILE A 125 11.09 -3.95 -18.72
CA ILE A 125 12.43 -4.34 -19.15
C ILE A 125 13.27 -4.81 -17.97
N VAL A 126 13.26 -4.08 -16.85
CA VAL A 126 13.97 -4.47 -15.63
C VAL A 126 13.46 -5.82 -15.12
N GLY A 127 12.14 -6.03 -15.10
CA GLY A 127 11.54 -7.31 -14.74
C GLY A 127 12.00 -8.47 -15.63
N GLU A 128 12.06 -8.27 -16.95
CA GLU A 128 12.59 -9.28 -17.89
C GLU A 128 14.10 -9.54 -17.71
N MET A 129 14.86 -8.54 -17.30
CA MET A 129 16.27 -8.71 -16.95
C MET A 129 16.41 -9.54 -15.66
N LEU A 130 15.62 -9.23 -14.62
CA LEU A 130 15.63 -9.95 -13.34
C LEU A 130 15.26 -11.43 -13.51
N LYS A 131 14.30 -11.77 -14.37
CA LYS A 131 13.92 -13.15 -14.68
C LYS A 131 15.06 -14.00 -15.27
N ARG A 132 16.11 -13.37 -15.82
CA ARG A 132 17.30 -14.07 -16.34
C ARG A 132 18.37 -14.33 -15.28
N LEU A 133 18.23 -13.74 -14.11
CA LEU A 133 19.09 -14.00 -12.97
C LEU A 133 18.61 -15.25 -12.22
N PRO A 134 19.49 -15.97 -11.55
CA PRO A 134 19.12 -17.15 -10.75
C PRO A 134 18.53 -16.72 -9.39
N VAL A 135 17.61 -15.74 -9.39
CA VAL A 135 16.93 -15.23 -8.20
C VAL A 135 15.42 -15.13 -8.46
N PRO A 136 14.57 -15.40 -7.47
CA PRO A 136 13.14 -15.14 -7.59
C PRO A 136 12.88 -13.66 -7.88
N SER A 137 11.97 -13.37 -8.79
CA SER A 137 11.66 -11.99 -9.13
C SER A 137 10.21 -11.79 -9.53
N ALA A 138 9.69 -10.59 -9.27
CA ALA A 138 8.35 -10.15 -9.65
C ALA A 138 8.37 -8.71 -10.17
N VAL A 139 7.24 -8.31 -10.75
CA VAL A 139 6.98 -6.94 -11.20
C VAL A 139 5.66 -6.48 -10.60
N GLY A 140 5.62 -5.33 -9.95
CA GLY A 140 4.40 -4.84 -9.30
C GLY A 140 4.40 -3.35 -9.00
N GLY A 141 3.46 -2.91 -8.17
CA GLY A 141 3.29 -1.52 -7.76
C GLY A 141 2.16 -0.82 -8.49
N ASN A 142 2.46 0.21 -9.29
CA ASN A 142 1.46 0.92 -10.11
C ASN A 142 0.96 0.10 -11.31
N ILE A 143 1.63 -0.99 -11.63
CA ILE A 143 1.24 -2.00 -12.63
C ILE A 143 1.17 -3.36 -11.95
N GLY A 144 0.35 -4.27 -12.48
CA GLY A 144 0.15 -5.59 -11.88
C GLY A 144 -0.61 -5.53 -10.57
N LEU A 145 -0.11 -6.22 -9.56
CA LEU A 145 -0.66 -6.18 -8.21
C LEU A 145 -0.03 -5.04 -7.39
N ALA A 146 -0.72 -4.63 -6.33
CA ALA A 146 -0.19 -3.71 -5.34
C ALA A 146 1.12 -4.24 -4.73
N LEU A 147 2.03 -3.35 -4.35
CA LEU A 147 3.38 -3.72 -3.90
C LEU A 147 3.31 -4.68 -2.70
N SER A 148 2.47 -4.38 -1.71
CA SER A 148 2.28 -5.25 -0.54
C SER A 148 1.82 -6.66 -0.89
N LYS A 149 1.05 -6.82 -1.98
CA LYS A 149 0.58 -8.13 -2.44
C LYS A 149 1.65 -8.91 -3.22
N GLU A 150 2.42 -8.21 -4.06
CA GLU A 150 3.51 -8.84 -4.81
C GLU A 150 4.60 -9.38 -3.87
N VAL A 151 4.99 -8.61 -2.86
CA VAL A 151 6.06 -9.02 -1.93
C VAL A 151 5.65 -10.18 -1.03
N GLU A 152 4.35 -10.45 -0.86
CA GLU A 152 3.89 -11.60 -0.07
C GLU A 152 4.35 -12.94 -0.66
N SER A 153 4.45 -13.03 -1.98
CA SER A 153 4.86 -14.24 -2.69
C SER A 153 6.36 -14.36 -2.91
N LEU A 154 7.11 -13.30 -2.66
CA LEU A 154 8.55 -13.27 -2.88
C LEU A 154 9.33 -13.68 -1.61
N PRO A 155 10.37 -14.54 -1.74
CA PRO A 155 11.29 -14.81 -0.65
C PRO A 155 12.19 -13.60 -0.36
N GLN A 156 12.85 -13.60 0.80
CA GLN A 156 13.68 -12.47 1.27
C GLN A 156 14.94 -12.19 0.42
N ASP A 157 15.36 -13.12 -0.40
CA ASP A 157 16.45 -12.96 -1.38
C ASP A 157 15.93 -12.63 -2.79
N GLY A 158 14.63 -12.43 -2.92
CA GLY A 158 13.99 -12.09 -4.19
C GLY A 158 14.16 -10.61 -4.58
N TRP A 159 13.88 -10.32 -5.84
CA TRP A 159 13.89 -8.97 -6.41
C TRP A 159 12.52 -8.56 -6.90
N LEU A 160 12.10 -7.35 -6.53
CA LEU A 160 10.89 -6.71 -7.05
C LEU A 160 11.28 -5.53 -7.96
N ALA A 161 10.88 -5.57 -9.24
CA ALA A 161 10.85 -4.38 -10.08
C ALA A 161 9.53 -3.63 -9.81
N ALA A 162 9.61 -2.48 -9.14
CA ALA A 162 8.45 -1.73 -8.70
C ALA A 162 8.24 -0.48 -9.55
N GLU A 163 7.10 -0.40 -10.27
CA GLU A 163 6.64 0.86 -10.84
C GLU A 163 5.98 1.70 -9.77
N LEU A 164 6.42 2.94 -9.59
CA LEU A 164 5.86 3.84 -8.58
C LEU A 164 5.44 5.16 -9.19
N SER A 165 4.23 5.61 -8.85
CA SER A 165 3.76 6.97 -9.15
C SER A 165 4.21 7.95 -8.06
N SER A 166 4.19 9.25 -8.38
CA SER A 166 4.46 10.32 -7.38
C SER A 166 3.52 10.22 -6.18
N PHE A 167 2.23 9.95 -6.42
CA PHE A 167 1.22 9.83 -5.37
C PHE A 167 1.51 8.68 -4.38
N GLN A 168 2.01 7.55 -4.88
CA GLN A 168 2.39 6.42 -4.05
C GLN A 168 3.59 6.73 -3.15
N LEU A 169 4.41 7.71 -3.53
CA LEU A 169 5.60 8.14 -2.78
C LEU A 169 5.33 9.25 -1.75
N GLU A 170 4.11 9.83 -1.70
CA GLU A 170 3.81 10.97 -0.82
C GLU A 170 3.90 10.64 0.67
N LYS A 171 3.52 9.43 1.10
CA LYS A 171 3.52 9.00 2.51
C LYS A 171 4.47 7.82 2.74
N VAL A 172 5.67 7.92 2.17
CA VAL A 172 6.79 7.02 2.49
C VAL A 172 7.69 7.65 3.56
N SER A 173 8.23 6.85 4.45
CA SER A 173 9.12 7.32 5.51
C SER A 173 10.37 6.47 5.69
N LYS A 174 10.26 5.14 5.54
CA LYS A 174 11.35 4.17 5.64
C LYS A 174 11.70 3.55 4.30
N PHE A 175 10.86 3.74 3.30
CA PHE A 175 11.06 3.18 1.97
C PHE A 175 12.43 3.58 1.41
N CYS A 176 13.29 2.59 1.24
CA CYS A 176 14.65 2.75 0.75
C CYS A 176 14.96 1.58 -0.19
N PRO A 177 14.66 1.71 -1.51
CA PRO A 177 14.95 0.66 -2.47
C PRO A 177 16.45 0.52 -2.70
N ASP A 178 16.92 -0.69 -3.05
CA ASP A 178 18.33 -0.93 -3.40
C ASP A 178 18.75 -0.18 -4.67
N ILE A 179 17.82 -0.05 -5.61
CA ILE A 179 17.99 0.72 -6.85
C ILE A 179 16.80 1.67 -7.00
N ALA A 180 17.07 2.95 -7.15
CA ALA A 180 16.07 3.98 -7.43
C ALA A 180 16.34 4.65 -8.78
N VAL A 181 15.35 4.65 -9.68
CA VAL A 181 15.43 5.25 -11.01
C VAL A 181 14.36 6.31 -11.15
N VAL A 182 14.77 7.55 -11.43
CA VAL A 182 13.89 8.65 -11.83
C VAL A 182 14.14 8.92 -13.30
N LEU A 183 13.20 8.55 -14.17
CA LEU A 183 13.38 8.62 -15.63
C LEU A 183 13.36 10.05 -16.15
N ASN A 184 12.38 10.81 -15.72
CA ASN A 184 12.16 12.20 -16.10
C ASN A 184 11.17 12.86 -15.16
N LEU A 185 11.20 14.19 -15.12
CA LEU A 185 10.26 15.02 -14.37
C LEU A 185 9.70 16.09 -15.31
N THR A 186 8.44 15.98 -15.65
CA THR A 186 7.71 17.00 -16.42
C THR A 186 6.37 17.27 -15.74
N PRO A 187 5.77 18.46 -15.94
CA PRO A 187 4.44 18.75 -15.42
C PRO A 187 3.43 17.69 -15.85
N ASP A 188 2.74 17.11 -14.90
CA ASP A 188 1.68 16.11 -15.10
C ASP A 188 0.73 16.18 -13.91
N HIS A 189 -0.55 15.84 -14.12
CA HIS A 189 -1.58 15.87 -13.06
C HIS A 189 -1.64 17.19 -12.26
N LEU A 190 -1.56 18.34 -12.95
CA LEU A 190 -1.55 19.68 -12.33
C LEU A 190 -2.88 20.07 -11.66
N GLU A 191 -3.91 19.22 -11.77
CA GLU A 191 -5.23 19.42 -11.17
C GLU A 191 -5.34 18.85 -9.75
N ARG A 192 -4.26 18.29 -9.22
CA ARG A 192 -4.21 17.66 -7.89
C ARG A 192 -3.12 18.28 -7.03
#